data_17a571b03d1fe8d3e8ed5ba51e10ec2d
#
_entry.id   17a571b03d1fe8d3e8ed5ba51e10ec2d
#
_cell.length_a   1.000
_cell.length_b   1.000
_cell.length_c   1.000
_cell.angle_alpha   90.00
_cell.angle_beta   90.00
_cell.angle_gamma   90.00
#
_symmetry.space_group_name_H-M   'P 1'
#
loop_
_entity.id
_entity.type
_entity.pdbx_description
1 polymer ?
#
loop_
_entity_poly.entity_id
_entity_poly.type
_entity_poly.pdbx_seq_one_letter_code
_entity_poly.pdbx_strand_id
1 'polypeptide(L)'
;MPTTLSYGYIKPVDGDAASSWFDTIEADIIQLNSHDHDGTDSAQVSGKNVLIGSVSAPSGSWGAAVSTGVYRQSVTLPTGFTYDNCLIEVRTTSTGNVVMATIEKINSTSCYVYTGDNTQSYTVYFK
;
A
#
# COMPACT_ATOMS: atom_id res chain seq x y z
N MET A 1 -9.55 -35.33 21.67
CA MET A 1 -8.65 -34.16 21.73
C MET A 1 -9.17 -33.08 20.81
N PRO A 2 -9.34 -31.84 21.26
CA PRO A 2 -9.71 -30.74 20.36
C PRO A 2 -8.65 -30.52 19.30
N THR A 3 -9.08 -30.11 18.12
CA THR A 3 -8.18 -29.79 17.00
C THR A 3 -8.07 -28.27 16.87
N THR A 4 -6.84 -27.75 16.86
CA THR A 4 -6.60 -26.34 16.59
C THR A 4 -6.77 -26.06 15.10
N LEU A 5 -7.62 -25.11 14.77
CA LEU A 5 -7.84 -24.62 13.40
C LEU A 5 -6.85 -23.51 13.06
N SER A 6 -6.83 -23.09 11.80
CA SER A 6 -6.09 -21.91 11.39
C SER A 6 -6.51 -20.69 12.24
N TYR A 7 -5.57 -19.82 12.52
CA TYR A 7 -5.76 -18.64 13.37
C TYR A 7 -6.10 -18.92 14.84
N GLY A 8 -5.78 -20.11 15.35
CA GLY A 8 -5.85 -20.41 16.78
C GLY A 8 -7.21 -20.86 17.32
N TYR A 9 -8.26 -20.91 16.49
CA TYR A 9 -9.54 -21.45 16.93
C TYR A 9 -9.46 -22.94 17.20
N ILE A 10 -10.21 -23.40 18.20
CA ILE A 10 -10.21 -24.78 18.66
C ILE A 10 -11.55 -25.41 18.32
N LYS A 11 -11.53 -26.59 17.71
CA LYS A 11 -12.73 -27.37 17.43
C LYS A 11 -12.84 -28.54 18.39
N PRO A 12 -13.92 -28.66 19.14
CA PRO A 12 -14.21 -29.88 19.92
C PRO A 12 -14.35 -31.11 19.01
N VAL A 13 -13.99 -32.26 19.50
CA VAL A 13 -14.10 -33.53 18.79
C VAL A 13 -15.11 -34.44 19.49
N ASP A 14 -15.80 -35.26 18.72
CA ASP A 14 -16.73 -36.25 19.28
C ASP A 14 -15.99 -37.17 20.26
N GLY A 15 -16.54 -37.33 21.45
CA GLY A 15 -15.94 -38.10 22.54
C GLY A 15 -15.13 -37.28 23.54
N ASP A 16 -14.95 -36.00 23.33
CA ASP A 16 -14.38 -35.12 24.35
C ASP A 16 -15.35 -34.98 25.54
N ALA A 17 -14.79 -34.81 26.74
CA ALA A 17 -15.60 -34.56 27.93
C ALA A 17 -16.35 -33.22 27.81
N ALA A 18 -17.55 -33.14 28.38
CA ALA A 18 -18.38 -31.93 28.34
C ALA A 18 -17.65 -30.70 28.90
N SER A 19 -16.87 -30.85 29.97
CA SER A 19 -16.03 -29.76 30.50
C SER A 19 -15.01 -29.24 29.50
N SER A 20 -14.40 -30.15 28.73
CA SER A 20 -13.47 -29.80 27.68
C SER A 20 -14.15 -29.02 26.54
N TRP A 21 -15.41 -29.32 26.26
CA TRP A 21 -16.19 -28.58 25.27
C TRP A 21 -16.46 -27.13 25.70
N PHE A 22 -16.81 -26.94 26.99
CA PHE A 22 -17.01 -25.58 27.53
C PHE A 22 -15.74 -24.76 27.51
N ASP A 23 -14.62 -25.34 27.94
CA ASP A 23 -13.32 -24.66 27.92
C ASP A 23 -12.92 -24.29 26.48
N THR A 24 -13.19 -25.15 25.51
CA THR A 24 -12.91 -24.91 24.09
C THR A 24 -13.77 -23.78 23.55
N ILE A 25 -15.07 -23.78 23.85
CA ILE A 25 -15.99 -22.72 23.42
C ILE A 25 -15.61 -21.38 24.04
N GLU A 26 -15.24 -21.36 25.32
CA GLU A 26 -14.80 -20.16 26.01
C GLU A 26 -13.52 -19.60 25.36
N ALA A 27 -12.54 -20.46 25.06
CA ALA A 27 -11.31 -20.07 24.38
C ALA A 27 -11.60 -19.49 23.00
N ASP A 28 -12.51 -20.08 22.24
CA ASP A 28 -12.91 -19.58 20.92
C ASP A 28 -13.62 -18.23 21.01
N ILE A 29 -14.45 -18.01 22.04
CA ILE A 29 -15.12 -16.73 22.28
C ILE A 29 -14.09 -15.65 22.62
N ILE A 30 -13.10 -15.96 23.46
CA ILE A 30 -12.02 -15.04 23.80
C ILE A 30 -11.22 -14.70 22.55
N GLN A 31 -10.86 -15.69 21.75
CA GLN A 31 -10.15 -15.49 20.48
C GLN A 31 -10.95 -14.62 19.52
N LEU A 32 -12.24 -14.89 19.36
CA LEU A 32 -13.13 -14.12 18.50
C LEU A 32 -13.27 -12.66 18.97
N ASN A 33 -13.29 -12.44 20.27
CA ASN A 33 -13.43 -11.12 20.87
C ASN A 33 -12.13 -10.29 20.79
N SER A 34 -10.99 -10.96 20.68
CA SER A 34 -9.67 -10.32 20.60
C SER A 34 -9.07 -10.28 19.19
N HIS A 35 -9.70 -10.97 18.21
CA HIS A 35 -9.15 -10.99 16.86
C HIS A 35 -9.23 -9.60 16.21
N ASP A 36 -8.24 -9.31 15.43
CA ASP A 36 -8.24 -8.19 14.51
C ASP A 36 -7.86 -8.67 13.10
N HIS A 37 -7.75 -7.78 12.17
CA HIS A 37 -7.42 -8.12 10.79
C HIS A 37 -5.97 -7.75 10.42
N ASP A 38 -5.06 -7.90 11.36
CA ASP A 38 -3.63 -7.61 11.16
C ASP A 38 -2.86 -8.75 10.47
N GLY A 39 -3.47 -9.92 10.38
CA GLY A 39 -2.87 -11.13 9.80
C GLY A 39 -2.28 -12.09 10.82
N THR A 40 -2.41 -11.81 12.12
CA THR A 40 -1.89 -12.65 13.21
C THR A 40 -2.88 -13.75 13.58
N ASP A 41 -4.11 -13.39 13.87
CA ASP A 41 -5.17 -14.31 14.31
C ASP A 41 -6.35 -14.45 13.33
N SER A 42 -6.37 -13.63 12.30
CA SER A 42 -7.33 -13.70 11.20
C SER A 42 -6.69 -13.23 9.90
N ALA A 43 -7.32 -13.52 8.77
CA ALA A 43 -6.83 -13.02 7.48
C ALA A 43 -6.84 -11.49 7.48
N GLN A 44 -5.68 -10.91 7.21
CA GLN A 44 -5.58 -9.47 7.05
C GLN A 44 -6.53 -8.98 5.96
N VAL A 45 -7.32 -7.99 6.27
CA VAL A 45 -8.11 -7.28 5.26
C VAL A 45 -7.12 -6.53 4.37
N SER A 46 -6.95 -7.02 3.16
CA SER A 46 -6.10 -6.36 2.17
C SER A 46 -6.67 -4.97 1.87
N GLY A 47 -6.19 -3.99 2.60
CA GLY A 47 -6.45 -2.59 2.32
C GLY A 47 -5.68 -2.14 1.08
N LYS A 48 -6.10 -2.63 -0.09
CA LYS A 48 -5.59 -2.14 -1.36
C LYS A 48 -5.71 -0.61 -1.47
N ASN A 49 -6.58 -0.04 -0.64
CA ASN A 49 -6.82 1.39 -0.53
C ASN A 49 -5.87 2.11 0.43
N VAL A 50 -4.94 1.41 1.07
CA VAL A 50 -4.01 1.98 2.06
C VAL A 50 -2.57 1.90 1.58
N LEU A 51 -2.28 1.19 0.48
CA LEU A 51 -0.94 1.14 -0.06
C LEU A 51 -0.64 2.49 -0.73
N ILE A 52 0.23 3.26 -0.12
CA ILE A 52 0.75 4.51 -0.65
C ILE A 52 2.24 4.34 -0.82
N GLY A 53 2.69 4.45 -2.07
CA GLY A 53 4.11 4.53 -2.39
C GLY A 53 4.48 5.96 -2.75
N SER A 54 5.72 6.34 -2.56
CA SER A 54 6.21 7.65 -3.01
C SER A 54 7.62 7.58 -3.56
N VAL A 55 7.90 8.44 -4.52
CA VAL A 55 9.23 8.59 -5.11
C VAL A 55 9.55 10.07 -5.20
N SER A 56 10.78 10.42 -4.85
CA SER A 56 11.27 11.79 -4.97
C SER A 56 11.64 12.11 -6.41
N ALA A 57 11.25 13.29 -6.87
CA ALA A 57 11.68 13.93 -8.11
C ALA A 57 12.42 15.24 -7.76
N PRO A 58 13.70 15.15 -7.37
CA PRO A 58 14.45 16.30 -6.85
C PRO A 58 14.80 17.30 -7.96
N SER A 59 14.93 18.56 -7.59
CA SER A 59 15.23 19.67 -8.50
C SER A 59 16.52 19.44 -9.33
N GLY A 60 17.51 18.78 -8.78
CA GLY A 60 18.77 18.49 -9.47
C GLY A 60 18.71 17.37 -10.52
N SER A 61 17.60 16.66 -10.65
CA SER A 61 17.45 15.51 -11.55
C SER A 61 16.58 15.79 -12.78
N TRP A 62 16.15 17.02 -12.97
CA TRP A 62 15.41 17.42 -14.17
C TRP A 62 16.36 17.45 -15.37
N GLY A 63 15.95 16.80 -16.45
CA GLY A 63 16.70 16.81 -17.70
C GLY A 63 16.67 18.17 -18.40
N ALA A 64 17.33 18.27 -19.55
CA ALA A 64 17.21 19.44 -20.41
C ALA A 64 15.75 19.65 -20.83
N ALA A 65 15.40 20.90 -21.12
CA ALA A 65 14.06 21.24 -21.57
C ALA A 65 13.68 20.43 -22.82
N VAL A 66 12.53 19.76 -22.78
CA VAL A 66 11.96 19.04 -23.93
C VAL A 66 11.25 19.97 -24.89
N SER A 67 10.82 21.12 -24.39
CA SER A 67 10.36 22.29 -25.13
C SER A 67 10.56 23.52 -24.26
N THR A 68 10.31 24.73 -24.79
CA THR A 68 10.53 25.97 -24.02
C THR A 68 9.76 25.95 -22.71
N GLY A 69 10.47 25.98 -21.58
CA GLY A 69 9.90 26.00 -20.23
C GLY A 69 9.26 24.68 -19.78
N VAL A 70 9.53 23.58 -20.45
CA VAL A 70 8.99 22.26 -20.09
C VAL A 70 10.14 21.28 -19.87
N TYR A 71 10.16 20.71 -18.68
CA TYR A 71 11.17 19.75 -18.23
C TYR A 71 10.50 18.43 -17.85
N ARG A 72 11.23 17.34 -17.95
CA ARG A 72 10.73 16.03 -17.51
C ARG A 72 11.77 15.25 -16.73
N GLN A 73 11.29 14.35 -15.90
CA GLN A 73 12.09 13.38 -15.17
C GLN A 73 11.43 12.00 -15.24
N SER A 74 12.24 10.96 -15.44
CA SER A 74 11.79 9.60 -15.33
C SER A 74 11.66 9.19 -13.87
N VAL A 75 10.55 8.57 -13.53
CA VAL A 75 10.25 8.06 -12.19
C VAL A 75 9.93 6.59 -12.28
N THR A 76 10.60 5.78 -11.46
CA THR A 76 10.30 4.35 -11.31
C THR A 76 9.25 4.15 -10.23
N LEU A 77 8.20 3.41 -10.53
CA LEU A 77 7.13 3.14 -9.59
C LEU A 77 7.63 2.22 -8.45
N PRO A 78 7.18 2.42 -7.22
CA PRO A 78 7.50 1.53 -6.12
C PRO A 78 7.00 0.10 -6.37
N THR A 79 7.63 -0.87 -5.71
CA THR A 79 7.22 -2.27 -5.78
C THR A 79 5.74 -2.45 -5.44
N GLY A 80 5.03 -3.21 -6.23
CA GLY A 80 3.59 -3.46 -6.07
C GLY A 80 2.69 -2.53 -6.87
N PHE A 81 3.26 -1.48 -7.49
CA PHE A 81 2.52 -0.57 -8.37
C PHE A 81 2.88 -0.81 -9.84
N THR A 82 1.89 -0.72 -10.68
CA THR A 82 2.07 -0.59 -12.13
C THR A 82 1.33 0.65 -12.63
N TYR A 83 1.77 1.20 -13.74
CA TYR A 83 1.18 2.43 -14.27
C TYR A 83 -0.35 2.32 -14.48
N ASP A 84 -0.81 1.14 -14.87
CA ASP A 84 -2.22 0.92 -15.18
C ASP A 84 -3.09 0.56 -13.96
N ASN A 85 -2.48 0.31 -12.79
CA ASN A 85 -3.21 -0.11 -11.58
C ASN A 85 -3.17 0.89 -10.42
N CYS A 86 -2.65 2.08 -10.63
CA CYS A 86 -2.53 3.07 -9.58
C CYS A 86 -2.99 4.46 -10.03
N LEU A 87 -3.28 5.29 -9.05
CA LEU A 87 -3.44 6.73 -9.22
C LEU A 87 -2.12 7.42 -8.91
N ILE A 88 -1.77 8.42 -9.69
CA ILE A 88 -0.52 9.16 -9.54
C ILE A 88 -0.84 10.61 -9.16
N GLU A 89 -0.26 11.06 -8.07
CA GLU A 89 -0.43 12.42 -7.56
C GLU A 89 0.94 13.04 -7.35
N VAL A 90 1.11 14.27 -7.79
CA VAL A 90 2.37 15.01 -7.64
C VAL A 90 2.18 16.14 -6.65
N ARG A 91 3.08 16.23 -5.68
CA ARG A 91 3.10 17.30 -4.69
C ARG A 91 4.45 18.01 -4.65
N THR A 92 4.43 19.31 -4.39
CA THR A 92 5.65 20.04 -4.08
C THR A 92 6.23 19.52 -2.77
N THR A 93 7.48 19.11 -2.76
CA THR A 93 8.12 18.51 -1.57
C THR A 93 8.16 19.48 -0.40
N SER A 94 8.43 20.75 -0.65
CA SER A 94 8.57 21.78 0.41
C SER A 94 7.26 22.15 1.09
N THR A 95 6.15 22.14 0.36
CA THR A 95 4.85 22.62 0.89
C THR A 95 3.81 21.50 1.04
N GLY A 96 4.01 20.36 0.36
CA GLY A 96 3.02 19.28 0.29
C GLY A 96 1.80 19.58 -0.58
N ASN A 97 1.78 20.73 -1.26
CA ASN A 97 0.67 21.09 -2.13
C ASN A 97 0.61 20.22 -3.37
N VAL A 98 -0.59 19.77 -3.71
CA VAL A 98 -0.85 19.05 -4.96
C VAL A 98 -0.66 20.00 -6.15
N VAL A 99 0.06 19.52 -7.14
CA VAL A 99 0.29 20.28 -8.38
C VAL A 99 -0.26 19.52 -9.58
N MET A 100 -0.72 20.26 -10.58
CA MET A 100 -1.11 19.70 -11.85
C MET A 100 0.16 19.41 -12.66
N ALA A 101 0.41 18.14 -12.93
CA ALA A 101 1.55 17.70 -13.73
C ALA A 101 1.08 16.77 -14.85
N THR A 102 1.71 16.87 -15.99
CA THR A 102 1.53 15.88 -17.05
C THR A 102 2.37 14.65 -16.73
N ILE A 103 1.75 13.48 -16.85
CA ILE A 103 2.41 12.19 -16.60
C ILE A 103 2.27 11.36 -17.87
N GLU A 104 3.38 10.83 -18.33
CA GLU A 104 3.45 10.03 -19.56
C GLU A 104 4.00 8.65 -19.24
N LYS A 105 3.30 7.61 -19.68
CA LYS A 105 3.75 6.23 -19.50
C LYS A 105 5.00 5.96 -20.33
N ILE A 106 6.04 5.43 -19.69
CA ILE A 106 7.21 4.85 -20.38
C ILE A 106 6.97 3.36 -20.59
N ASN A 107 6.64 2.65 -19.50
CA ASN A 107 6.32 1.23 -19.48
C ASN A 107 5.44 0.90 -18.25
N SER A 108 5.25 -0.37 -17.93
CA SER A 108 4.41 -0.77 -16.80
C SER A 108 4.95 -0.31 -15.43
N THR A 109 6.24 -0.03 -15.30
CA THR A 109 6.90 0.26 -14.01
C THR A 109 7.59 1.62 -13.98
N SER A 110 7.45 2.44 -15.01
CA SER A 110 8.04 3.79 -15.04
C SER A 110 7.21 4.77 -15.87
N CYS A 111 7.32 6.03 -15.49
CA CYS A 111 6.66 7.14 -16.19
C CYS A 111 7.54 8.38 -16.21
N TYR A 112 7.24 9.30 -17.11
CA TYR A 112 7.76 10.66 -17.04
C TYR A 112 6.80 11.56 -16.28
N VAL A 113 7.38 12.44 -15.46
CA VAL A 113 6.67 13.55 -14.83
C VAL A 113 7.19 14.84 -15.45
N TYR A 114 6.30 15.71 -15.86
CA TYR A 114 6.64 16.98 -16.51
C TYR A 114 6.41 18.15 -15.55
N THR A 115 7.28 19.15 -15.60
CA THR A 115 7.14 20.38 -14.84
C THR A 115 7.49 21.60 -15.71
N GLY A 116 6.93 22.75 -15.36
CA GLY A 116 7.36 24.05 -15.89
C GLY A 116 8.46 24.72 -15.06
N ASP A 117 8.79 24.16 -13.89
CA ASP A 117 9.77 24.71 -12.95
C ASP A 117 10.76 23.63 -12.50
N ASN A 118 11.92 23.60 -13.11
CA ASN A 118 13.00 22.66 -12.78
C ASN A 118 13.78 23.03 -11.52
N THR A 119 13.47 24.14 -10.88
CA THR A 119 14.09 24.55 -9.62
C THR A 119 13.41 23.95 -8.39
N GLN A 120 12.21 23.41 -8.58
CA GLN A 120 11.43 22.78 -7.53
C GLN A 120 11.69 21.27 -7.45
N SER A 121 11.58 20.75 -6.23
CA SER A 121 11.52 19.31 -5.97
C SER A 121 10.07 18.89 -5.76
N TYR A 122 9.72 17.75 -6.31
CA TYR A 122 8.39 17.16 -6.18
C TYR A 122 8.47 15.77 -5.58
N THR A 123 7.40 15.36 -4.92
CA THR A 123 7.19 13.99 -4.47
C THR A 123 6.01 13.41 -5.25
N VAL A 124 6.24 12.27 -5.87
CA VAL A 124 5.23 11.57 -6.66
C VAL A 124 4.66 10.46 -5.81
N TYR A 125 3.36 10.49 -5.58
CA TYR A 125 2.62 9.50 -4.80
C TYR A 125 1.86 8.55 -5.70
N PHE A 126 1.85 7.29 -5.32
CA PHE A 126 1.14 6.21 -5.99
C PHE A 126 0.14 5.60 -5.00
N LYS A 127 -1.11 5.49 -5.41
CA LYS A 127 -2.22 5.03 -4.55
C LYS A 127 -3.01 3.92 -5.22
#